data_78a4ce3b7d7e0f95460073dbd7a9e7cd
#
_entry.id   78a4ce3b7d7e0f95460073dbd7a9e7cd
#
_cell.length_a   1.000
_cell.length_b   1.000
_cell.length_c   1.000
_cell.angle_alpha   90.00
_cell.angle_beta   90.00
_cell.angle_gamma   90.00
#
_symmetry.space_group_name_H-M   'P 1'
#
loop_
_entity.id
_entity.type
_entity.pdbx_description
1 polymer ?
#
loop_
_entity_poly.entity_id
_entity_poly.type
_entity_poly.pdbx_seq_one_letter_code
_entity_poly.pdbx_strand_id
1 'polypeptide(L)'
;MTVDEASSTIYQKGTRKTSASAITTGERVLVLGTTSGETITATQVIVSWRPMRSSSAAGVIPFKRGAPTTSQQVGQIPANYSEGSGTIVSGTTANKATEAALAAYPGGVVDRVVKLSNGEYEVHNIGVNWPHHVFVNQHFKVVGAD
;
A
#
# COMPACT_ATOMS: atom_id res chain seq x y z
N MET A 1 -11.19 11.74 -5.97
CA MET A 1 -11.17 10.28 -5.84
C MET A 1 -12.51 9.82 -5.31
N THR A 2 -13.16 8.89 -5.97
CA THR A 2 -14.47 8.32 -5.59
C THR A 2 -14.24 6.92 -5.04
N VAL A 3 -15.02 6.54 -4.04
CA VAL A 3 -15.01 5.18 -3.49
C VAL A 3 -16.35 4.55 -3.81
N ASP A 4 -16.33 3.48 -4.60
CA ASP A 4 -17.50 2.66 -4.89
C ASP A 4 -17.56 1.51 -3.89
N GLU A 5 -18.68 1.43 -3.19
CA GLU A 5 -18.95 0.41 -2.18
C GLU A 5 -19.92 -0.63 -2.74
N ALA A 6 -19.59 -1.90 -2.57
CA ALA A 6 -20.46 -3.00 -2.92
C ALA A 6 -21.13 -3.57 -1.66
N SER A 7 -22.18 -4.36 -1.83
CA SER A 7 -22.83 -5.08 -0.71
C SER A 7 -21.88 -6.04 0.02
N SER A 8 -20.79 -6.45 -0.63
CA SER A 8 -19.73 -7.29 -0.08
C SER A 8 -18.61 -6.49 0.61
N THR A 9 -18.64 -5.15 0.56
CA THR A 9 -17.62 -4.32 1.20
C THR A 9 -17.64 -4.54 2.71
N ILE A 10 -16.47 -4.83 3.28
CA ILE A 10 -16.29 -5.06 4.72
C ILE A 10 -15.96 -3.74 5.39
N TYR A 11 -16.66 -3.41 6.48
CA TYR A 11 -16.38 -2.22 7.28
C TYR A 11 -15.79 -2.60 8.62
N GLN A 12 -14.80 -1.84 9.07
CA GLN A 12 -14.11 -2.06 10.33
C GLN A 12 -13.81 -0.73 11.04
N LYS A 13 -14.06 -0.68 12.35
CA LYS A 13 -13.67 0.45 13.22
C LYS A 13 -12.78 -0.08 14.35
N GLY A 14 -11.49 0.31 14.30
CA GLY A 14 -10.47 -0.35 15.11
C GLY A 14 -10.37 -1.85 14.75
N THR A 15 -10.54 -2.73 15.71
CA THR A 15 -10.52 -4.20 15.52
C THR A 15 -11.90 -4.83 15.34
N ARG A 16 -12.98 -4.03 15.32
CA ARG A 16 -14.37 -4.53 15.29
C ARG A 16 -15.00 -4.34 13.92
N LYS A 17 -15.71 -5.36 13.45
CA LYS A 17 -16.59 -5.21 12.28
C LYS A 17 -17.69 -4.21 12.59
N THR A 18 -18.04 -3.43 11.58
CA THR A 18 -19.09 -2.41 11.66
C THR A 18 -19.89 -2.35 10.35
N SER A 19 -20.70 -1.33 10.15
CA SER A 19 -21.46 -1.08 8.92
C SER A 19 -21.09 0.28 8.32
N ALA A 20 -21.45 0.52 7.06
CA ALA A 20 -21.26 1.81 6.39
C ALA A 20 -21.86 2.97 7.19
N SER A 21 -23.02 2.76 7.83
CA SER A 21 -23.70 3.78 8.64
C SER A 21 -22.94 4.23 9.89
N ALA A 22 -21.91 3.49 10.30
CA ALA A 22 -21.06 3.85 11.43
C ALA A 22 -19.90 4.77 11.04
N ILE A 23 -19.77 5.10 9.75
CA ILE A 23 -18.77 6.03 9.23
C ILE A 23 -19.39 7.42 9.15
N THR A 24 -18.76 8.39 9.78
CA THR A 24 -19.24 9.76 9.80
C THR A 24 -18.31 10.66 8.98
N THR A 25 -18.90 11.71 8.38
CA THR A 25 -18.13 12.70 7.61
C THR A 25 -17.04 13.31 8.47
N GLY A 26 -15.82 13.37 7.92
CA GLY A 26 -14.64 13.88 8.60
C GLY A 26 -13.80 12.80 9.32
N GLU A 27 -14.29 11.56 9.42
CA GLU A 27 -13.46 10.45 9.90
C GLU A 27 -12.42 10.07 8.84
N ARG A 28 -11.24 9.66 9.31
CA ARG A 28 -10.20 9.11 8.43
C ARG A 28 -10.46 7.66 8.18
N VAL A 29 -10.41 7.28 6.92
CA VAL A 29 -10.60 5.90 6.49
C VAL A 29 -9.41 5.44 5.66
N LEU A 30 -9.05 4.17 5.81
CA LEU A 30 -8.22 3.43 4.88
C LEU A 30 -9.15 2.59 4.03
N VAL A 31 -9.09 2.77 2.72
CA VAL A 31 -9.89 2.01 1.77
C VAL A 31 -8.98 1.01 1.06
N LEU A 32 -9.31 -0.27 1.15
CA LEU A 32 -8.67 -1.35 0.44
C LEU A 32 -9.59 -1.78 -0.71
N GLY A 33 -9.04 -1.93 -1.90
CA GLY A 33 -9.81 -2.29 -3.09
C GLY A 33 -9.01 -2.18 -4.37
N THR A 34 -9.69 -2.33 -5.49
CA THR A 34 -9.11 -2.16 -6.82
C THR A 34 -9.34 -0.74 -7.32
N THR A 35 -8.32 -0.15 -7.92
CA THR A 35 -8.41 1.21 -8.48
C THR A 35 -8.61 1.19 -9.99
N SER A 36 -9.49 2.06 -10.47
CA SER A 36 -9.69 2.34 -11.91
C SER A 36 -9.81 3.85 -12.10
N GLY A 37 -8.77 4.47 -12.64
CA GLY A 37 -8.71 5.94 -12.75
C GLY A 37 -8.76 6.62 -11.39
N GLU A 38 -9.77 7.45 -11.16
CA GLU A 38 -9.99 8.14 -9.87
C GLU A 38 -10.98 7.42 -8.95
N THR A 39 -11.36 6.20 -9.29
CA THR A 39 -12.34 5.41 -8.54
C THR A 39 -11.66 4.21 -7.88
N ILE A 40 -12.01 3.95 -6.62
CA ILE A 40 -11.63 2.74 -5.88
C ILE A 40 -12.89 1.91 -5.68
N THR A 41 -12.92 0.68 -6.20
CA THR A 41 -13.95 -0.31 -5.84
C THR A 41 -13.52 -0.96 -4.53
N ALA A 42 -14.16 -0.58 -3.43
CA ALA A 42 -13.75 -0.97 -2.10
C ALA A 42 -14.12 -2.42 -1.77
N THR A 43 -13.16 -3.20 -1.34
CA THR A 43 -13.38 -4.51 -0.69
C THR A 43 -13.44 -4.37 0.82
N GLN A 44 -12.72 -3.38 1.39
CA GLN A 44 -12.74 -3.12 2.82
C GLN A 44 -12.55 -1.63 3.09
N VAL A 45 -13.27 -1.12 4.09
CA VAL A 45 -13.12 0.23 4.63
C VAL A 45 -12.81 0.15 6.11
N ILE A 46 -11.69 0.71 6.53
CA ILE A 46 -11.21 0.69 7.92
C ILE A 46 -11.22 2.12 8.45
N VAL A 47 -12.04 2.36 9.48
CA VAL A 47 -12.11 3.66 10.17
C VAL A 47 -11.06 3.68 11.27
N SER A 48 -10.20 4.68 11.23
CA SER A 48 -9.18 4.91 12.25
C SER A 48 -9.78 5.66 13.44
N TRP A 49 -9.79 5.03 14.59
CA TRP A 49 -10.31 5.58 15.86
C TRP A 49 -9.32 6.51 16.60
N ARG A 50 -8.05 6.62 16.18
CA ARG A 50 -7.06 7.39 16.94
C ARG A 50 -7.05 8.88 16.57
N PRO A 51 -7.12 9.80 17.57
CA PRO A 51 -6.84 11.22 17.34
C PRO A 51 -5.39 11.39 16.91
N MET A 52 -5.18 12.35 15.98
CA MET A 52 -3.92 12.63 15.32
C MET A 52 -2.73 12.84 16.27
N ARG A 53 -1.92 11.83 16.40
CA ARG A 53 -0.47 12.00 16.47
C ARG A 53 0.04 11.41 15.17
N SER A 54 0.97 12.07 14.48
CA SER A 54 1.45 11.70 13.14
C SER A 54 1.47 10.17 12.96
N SER A 55 0.40 9.66 12.39
CA SER A 55 0.25 8.22 12.23
C SER A 55 0.86 7.84 10.90
N SER A 56 2.03 7.22 10.96
CA SER A 56 2.43 6.33 9.88
C SER A 56 1.31 5.29 9.66
N ALA A 57 1.10 4.84 8.44
CA ALA A 57 0.14 3.78 8.12
C ALA A 57 0.29 2.54 9.04
N ALA A 58 1.48 2.28 9.55
CA ALA A 58 1.79 1.27 10.57
C ALA A 58 0.98 1.39 11.88
N GLY A 59 0.37 2.56 12.18
CA GLY A 59 -0.49 2.75 13.35
C GLY A 59 -1.94 2.32 13.14
N VAL A 60 -2.37 2.01 11.92
CA VAL A 60 -3.77 1.73 11.56
C VAL A 60 -4.08 0.24 11.57
N ILE A 61 -3.11 -0.60 11.25
CA ILE A 61 -3.25 -2.06 11.22
C ILE A 61 -2.30 -2.63 12.29
N PRO A 62 -2.81 -3.40 13.28
CA PRO A 62 -1.94 -4.11 14.19
C PRO A 62 -1.11 -5.13 13.40
N PHE A 63 0.13 -4.77 13.14
CA PHE A 63 1.05 -5.59 12.40
C PHE A 63 1.95 -6.35 13.40
N LYS A 64 1.88 -7.67 13.40
CA LYS A 64 2.91 -8.49 14.02
C LYS A 64 4.02 -8.68 12.99
N ARG A 65 5.14 -8.01 13.17
CA ARG A 65 6.35 -8.39 12.47
C ARG A 65 6.62 -9.86 12.79
N GLY A 66 6.62 -10.70 11.75
CA GLY A 66 7.21 -12.03 11.83
C GLY A 66 8.70 -11.93 12.17
N ALA A 67 9.31 -13.05 12.58
CA ALA A 67 10.76 -13.12 12.70
C ALA A 67 11.38 -12.64 11.36
N PRO A 68 12.47 -11.83 11.40
CA PRO A 68 13.14 -11.44 10.17
C PRO A 68 13.55 -12.72 9.44
N THR A 69 12.91 -12.95 8.30
CA THR A 69 13.41 -13.93 7.33
C THR A 69 14.72 -13.39 6.79
N THR A 70 15.69 -14.25 6.55
CA THR A 70 16.90 -13.90 5.79
C THR A 70 16.45 -13.15 4.54
N SER A 71 16.95 -11.93 4.34
CA SER A 71 16.51 -11.07 3.24
C SER A 71 16.70 -11.82 1.92
N GLN A 72 15.60 -12.14 1.27
CA GLN A 72 15.59 -12.79 -0.03
C GLN A 72 15.55 -11.68 -1.06
N GLN A 73 16.66 -11.47 -1.75
CA GLN A 73 16.76 -10.47 -2.81
C GLN A 73 16.69 -11.12 -4.19
N VAL A 74 15.92 -10.54 -5.09
CA VAL A 74 15.79 -10.97 -6.48
C VAL A 74 15.97 -9.77 -7.41
N GLY A 75 16.76 -9.95 -8.47
CA GLY A 75 17.00 -8.90 -9.47
C GLY A 75 17.95 -7.81 -8.98
N GLN A 76 17.70 -6.57 -9.40
CA GLN A 76 18.55 -5.42 -9.09
C GLN A 76 17.91 -4.57 -8.00
N ILE A 77 18.57 -4.48 -6.86
CA ILE A 77 18.24 -3.50 -5.82
C ILE A 77 19.08 -2.26 -6.07
N PRO A 78 18.50 -1.04 -6.08
CA PRO A 78 19.28 0.18 -6.29
C PRO A 78 20.40 0.32 -5.25
N ALA A 79 21.63 0.53 -5.69
CA ALA A 79 22.83 0.55 -4.83
C ALA A 79 22.75 1.56 -3.67
N ASN A 80 22.00 2.66 -3.85
CA ASN A 80 21.82 3.70 -2.86
C ASN A 80 20.45 3.63 -2.18
N TYR A 81 19.76 2.50 -2.30
CA TYR A 81 18.48 2.33 -1.63
C TYR A 81 18.68 2.21 -0.11
N SER A 82 17.88 2.95 0.61
CA SER A 82 17.66 2.75 2.04
C SER A 82 16.17 2.90 2.32
N GLU A 83 15.65 2.10 3.22
CA GLU A 83 14.25 2.15 3.61
C GLU A 83 13.86 3.57 4.04
N GLY A 84 12.76 4.08 3.50
CA GLY A 84 12.29 5.44 3.76
C GLY A 84 12.93 6.54 2.91
N SER A 85 13.86 6.21 2.02
CA SER A 85 14.45 7.17 1.08
C SER A 85 13.54 7.46 -0.10
N GLY A 86 13.69 8.65 -0.70
CA GLY A 86 12.97 9.07 -1.90
C GLY A 86 11.75 9.95 -1.61
N THR A 87 10.94 10.19 -2.65
CA THR A 87 9.76 11.07 -2.60
C THR A 87 8.50 10.29 -2.91
N ILE A 88 7.50 10.36 -2.03
CA ILE A 88 6.21 9.71 -2.25
C ILE A 88 5.57 10.27 -3.52
N VAL A 89 5.12 9.38 -4.39
CA VAL A 89 4.37 9.71 -5.59
C VAL A 89 2.92 9.24 -5.48
N SER A 90 2.05 9.86 -6.26
CA SER A 90 0.60 9.59 -6.28
C SER A 90 0.06 9.60 -7.71
N GLY A 91 -1.23 9.32 -7.87
CA GLY A 91 -1.93 9.37 -9.15
C GLY A 91 -1.46 8.30 -10.12
N THR A 92 -1.48 8.62 -11.41
CA THR A 92 -1.22 7.66 -12.50
C THR A 92 0.14 6.96 -12.38
N THR A 93 1.17 7.67 -11.93
CA THR A 93 2.51 7.10 -11.75
C THR A 93 2.51 6.03 -10.66
N ALA A 94 1.93 6.33 -9.51
CA ALA A 94 1.81 5.36 -8.42
C ALA A 94 0.97 4.15 -8.83
N ASN A 95 -0.16 4.38 -9.53
CA ASN A 95 -1.01 3.30 -10.00
C ASN A 95 -0.27 2.34 -10.95
N LYS A 96 0.45 2.87 -11.95
CA LYS A 96 1.22 2.03 -12.88
C LYS A 96 2.33 1.24 -12.20
N ALA A 97 3.04 1.85 -11.26
CA ALA A 97 4.06 1.15 -10.49
C ALA A 97 3.45 0.04 -9.61
N THR A 98 2.32 0.33 -8.96
CA THR A 98 1.55 -0.65 -8.17
C THR A 98 1.06 -1.82 -9.03
N GLU A 99 0.48 -1.54 -10.20
CA GLU A 99 0.02 -2.56 -11.13
C GLU A 99 1.17 -3.48 -11.57
N ALA A 100 2.31 -2.89 -11.92
CA ALA A 100 3.49 -3.66 -12.31
C ALA A 100 4.02 -4.55 -11.18
N ALA A 101 4.08 -4.02 -9.96
CA ALA A 101 4.53 -4.76 -8.78
C ALA A 101 3.60 -5.93 -8.44
N LEU A 102 2.27 -5.69 -8.39
CA LEU A 102 1.28 -6.70 -8.07
C LEU A 102 1.09 -7.74 -9.18
N ALA A 103 1.37 -7.39 -10.44
CA ALA A 103 1.40 -8.35 -11.54
C ALA A 103 2.55 -9.35 -11.41
N ALA A 104 3.71 -8.88 -10.91
CA ALA A 104 4.88 -9.74 -10.70
C ALA A 104 4.79 -10.52 -9.37
N TYR A 105 4.28 -9.87 -8.32
CA TYR A 105 4.16 -10.41 -6.97
C TYR A 105 2.73 -10.21 -6.45
N PRO A 106 1.81 -11.10 -6.80
CA PRO A 106 0.41 -10.97 -6.39
C PRO A 106 0.24 -11.18 -4.89
N GLY A 107 -0.67 -10.43 -4.31
CA GLY A 107 -1.00 -10.45 -2.88
C GLY A 107 -0.46 -9.23 -2.14
N GLY A 108 -0.89 -9.08 -0.89
CA GLY A 108 -0.55 -7.93 -0.08
C GLY A 108 -1.30 -6.65 -0.43
N VAL A 109 -0.86 -5.57 0.18
CA VAL A 109 -1.41 -4.22 0.00
C VAL A 109 -0.27 -3.25 -0.21
N VAL A 110 -0.31 -2.49 -1.28
CA VAL A 110 0.65 -1.39 -1.50
C VAL A 110 0.21 -0.19 -0.67
N ASP A 111 1.00 0.20 0.31
CA ASP A 111 0.72 1.34 1.18
C ASP A 111 1.35 2.64 0.70
N ARG A 112 2.44 2.55 -0.08
CA ARG A 112 3.09 3.71 -0.69
C ARG A 112 3.88 3.31 -1.93
N VAL A 113 4.08 4.30 -2.80
CA VAL A 113 5.04 4.27 -3.90
C VAL A 113 5.98 5.46 -3.76
N VAL A 114 7.28 5.21 -3.84
CA VAL A 114 8.32 6.22 -3.67
C VAL A 114 9.16 6.31 -4.93
N LYS A 115 9.42 7.50 -5.42
CA LYS A 115 10.40 7.74 -6.48
C LYS A 115 11.79 7.89 -5.87
N LEU A 116 12.72 7.06 -6.28
CA LEU A 116 14.11 7.04 -5.85
C LEU A 116 14.96 8.05 -6.65
N SER A 117 16.14 8.34 -6.14
CA SER A 117 17.08 9.31 -6.75
C SER A 117 17.56 8.90 -8.14
N ASN A 118 17.62 7.60 -8.44
CA ASN A 118 17.97 7.06 -9.75
C ASN A 118 16.80 7.07 -10.75
N GLY A 119 15.61 7.56 -10.33
CA GLY A 119 14.41 7.66 -11.13
C GLY A 119 13.53 6.38 -11.14
N GLU A 120 13.95 5.33 -10.49
CA GLU A 120 13.14 4.12 -10.26
C GLU A 120 12.09 4.37 -9.17
N TYR A 121 11.17 3.42 -9.04
CA TYR A 121 10.12 3.46 -8.01
C TYR A 121 10.30 2.29 -7.07
N GLU A 122 10.20 2.55 -5.78
CA GLU A 122 9.99 1.54 -4.76
C GLU A 122 8.50 1.46 -4.48
N VAL A 123 7.95 0.26 -4.63
CA VAL A 123 6.57 -0.08 -4.28
C VAL A 123 6.62 -0.86 -2.97
N HIS A 124 6.16 -0.24 -1.89
CA HIS A 124 6.15 -0.88 -0.59
C HIS A 124 4.88 -1.71 -0.41
N ASN A 125 5.05 -3.00 -0.18
CA ASN A 125 3.99 -3.97 -0.07
C ASN A 125 3.90 -4.50 1.36
N ILE A 126 2.72 -4.44 1.96
CA ILE A 126 2.45 -4.91 3.32
C ILE A 126 1.46 -6.07 3.33
N GLY A 127 1.45 -6.82 4.43
CA GLY A 127 0.54 -7.96 4.59
C GLY A 127 0.99 -9.23 3.86
N VAL A 128 2.21 -9.25 3.34
CA VAL A 128 2.88 -10.43 2.77
C VAL A 128 4.17 -10.70 3.51
N ASN A 129 4.64 -11.95 3.47
CA ASN A 129 5.92 -12.31 4.06
C ASN A 129 7.10 -11.82 3.20
N TRP A 130 6.90 -11.77 1.89
CA TRP A 130 7.87 -11.34 0.90
C TRP A 130 7.19 -11.19 -0.47
N PRO A 131 7.61 -10.24 -1.35
CA PRO A 131 8.53 -9.14 -1.06
C PRO A 131 7.82 -7.97 -0.37
N HIS A 132 8.56 -7.27 0.50
CA HIS A 132 8.10 -6.02 1.09
C HIS A 132 8.38 -4.82 0.17
N HIS A 133 9.48 -4.86 -0.56
CA HIS A 133 9.90 -3.80 -1.47
C HIS A 133 10.02 -4.37 -2.89
N VAL A 134 9.27 -3.78 -3.83
CA VAL A 134 9.35 -4.12 -5.25
C VAL A 134 9.89 -2.90 -6.00
N PHE A 135 10.99 -3.09 -6.72
CA PHE A 135 11.63 -2.02 -7.50
C PHE A 135 11.15 -2.07 -8.94
N VAL A 136 10.68 -0.93 -9.41
CA VAL A 136 10.07 -0.76 -10.73
C VAL A 136 10.80 0.37 -11.45
N ASN A 137 11.23 0.13 -12.68
CA ASN A 137 11.94 1.15 -13.45
C ASN A 137 11.00 2.23 -14.02
N GLN A 138 11.55 3.23 -14.69
CA GLN A 138 10.80 4.34 -15.30
C GLN A 138 9.81 3.90 -16.39
N HIS A 139 9.97 2.69 -16.93
CA HIS A 139 9.06 2.08 -17.91
C HIS A 139 8.03 1.15 -17.27
N PHE A 140 7.88 1.21 -15.95
CA PHE A 140 6.98 0.38 -15.16
C PHE A 140 7.22 -1.13 -15.35
N LYS A 141 8.50 -1.52 -15.41
CA LYS A 141 8.92 -2.93 -15.38
C LYS A 141 9.59 -3.21 -14.04
N VAL A 142 9.21 -4.31 -13.42
CA VAL A 142 9.86 -4.78 -12.19
C VAL A 142 11.30 -5.16 -12.51
N VAL A 143 12.25 -4.65 -11.73
CA VAL A 143 13.69 -4.87 -11.88
C VAL A 143 14.29 -5.61 -10.70
N GLY A 144 13.67 -5.54 -9.54
CA GLY A 144 14.11 -6.23 -8.34
C GLY A 144 13.05 -6.28 -7.26
N ALA A 145 13.31 -7.09 -6.23
CA ALA A 145 12.47 -7.23 -5.05
C ALA A 145 13.29 -7.65 -3.82
N ASP A 146 12.86 -7.14 -2.63
CA ASP A 146 13.47 -7.40 -1.33
C ASP A 146 12.41 -7.64 -0.25
#